data_bff4454dc8acf3ff5d5cbe64032ba2b1
#
_entry.id   bff4454dc8acf3ff5d5cbe64032ba2b1
#
_cell.length_a   1.000
_cell.length_b   1.000
_cell.length_c   1.000
_cell.angle_alpha   90.00
_cell.angle_beta   90.00
_cell.angle_gamma   90.00
#
_symmetry.space_group_name_H-M   'P 1'
#
loop_
_entity.id
_entity.type
_entity.pdbx_description
1 polymer ?
#
loop_
_entity_poly.entity_id
_entity_poly.type
_entity_poly.pdbx_seq_one_letter_code
_entity_poly.pdbx_strand_id
1 'polypeptide(L)'
;MPRLARPAGAAAATLALGLVAAVPATAHEPLVTDARVLTHLDLAAGQTPENIALDLDGSADVTFAYARQIAHVTDDGRVRTRATLPAVAHAATPLLHSAVVTGIARAHDGTLYVDYATGTSATGVWRLSPGDAPEQIAALPADGLPNGLALDERRGVLYVADSVRGTVWRVPQAGGTATAWAKGAALAPLQSAPARGLGANGVKVRRDSVWVSNTDRGTLLRIPVRPDGAAGPVETRAGGLAGIDDFAFPGHGRSVLAALNTGNRVVLVRADGTVTTVLTAQDGLSNPTSVAVRGRTVYVPSAASTTRRDPNLLLARLRHLIGR
;
A
#
# COMPACT_ATOMS: atom_id res chain seq x y z
N MET A 1 73.24 -17.50 64.61
CA MET A 1 72.79 -16.57 63.53
C MET A 1 71.31 -16.77 63.38
N PRO A 2 70.44 -15.80 63.79
CA PRO A 2 69.01 -15.96 63.72
C PRO A 2 68.46 -15.35 62.37
N ARG A 3 67.57 -16.07 61.78
CA ARG A 3 66.84 -15.64 60.55
C ARG A 3 65.67 -14.74 60.94
N LEU A 4 65.61 -13.54 60.37
CA LEU A 4 64.53 -12.60 60.49
C LEU A 4 63.34 -13.04 59.59
N ALA A 5 62.19 -13.16 60.18
CA ALA A 5 60.90 -13.37 59.49
C ALA A 5 60.34 -12.01 59.00
N ARG A 6 59.87 -11.96 57.76
CA ARG A 6 59.16 -10.83 57.19
C ARG A 6 57.66 -11.02 57.39
N PRO A 7 56.83 -10.00 57.75
CA PRO A 7 55.42 -10.13 57.80
C PRO A 7 54.80 -9.94 56.38
N ALA A 8 53.81 -10.78 56.05
CA ALA A 8 52.99 -10.69 54.84
C ALA A 8 51.94 -9.64 55.08
N GLY A 9 51.97 -8.62 54.24
CA GLY A 9 50.89 -7.63 54.19
C GLY A 9 49.68 -8.15 53.34
N ALA A 10 48.50 -8.23 53.95
CA ALA A 10 47.27 -8.50 53.26
C ALA A 10 46.69 -7.22 52.63
N ALA A 11 46.63 -7.18 51.30
CA ALA A 11 45.97 -6.12 50.57
C ALA A 11 44.47 -6.44 50.49
N ALA A 12 43.61 -5.65 51.13
CA ALA A 12 42.17 -5.72 50.99
C ALA A 12 41.77 -4.98 49.71
N ALA A 13 41.27 -5.72 48.71
CA ALA A 13 40.68 -5.15 47.50
C ALA A 13 39.20 -4.85 47.78
N THR A 14 38.84 -3.58 47.88
CA THR A 14 37.48 -3.10 47.94
C THR A 14 36.86 -3.11 46.55
N LEU A 15 35.94 -4.04 46.27
CA LEU A 15 35.09 -4.03 45.08
C LEU A 15 34.00 -2.93 45.26
N ALA A 16 34.10 -1.84 44.53
CA ALA A 16 33.02 -0.88 44.39
C ALA A 16 32.03 -1.42 43.37
N LEU A 17 30.87 -1.94 43.79
CA LEU A 17 29.72 -2.21 42.92
C LEU A 17 29.10 -0.87 42.49
N GLY A 18 29.38 -0.45 41.25
CA GLY A 18 28.67 0.66 40.63
C GLY A 18 27.23 0.25 40.31
N LEU A 19 26.22 0.76 41.04
CA LEU A 19 24.85 0.72 40.64
C LEU A 19 24.68 1.52 39.34
N VAL A 20 24.60 0.86 38.19
CA VAL A 20 24.10 1.48 36.95
C VAL A 20 22.60 1.61 37.11
N ALA A 21 22.12 2.80 37.42
CA ALA A 21 20.73 3.12 37.39
C ALA A 21 20.24 2.97 35.94
N ALA A 22 19.42 1.92 35.66
CA ALA A 22 18.74 1.77 34.42
C ALA A 22 17.78 2.96 34.27
N VAL A 23 18.10 3.89 33.37
CA VAL A 23 17.16 4.95 32.96
C VAL A 23 15.98 4.23 32.33
N PRO A 24 14.74 4.40 32.85
CA PRO A 24 13.58 3.78 32.22
C PRO A 24 13.48 4.30 30.79
N ALA A 25 13.56 3.40 29.80
CA ALA A 25 13.27 3.74 28.42
C ALA A 25 11.84 4.29 28.41
N THR A 26 11.69 5.56 28.12
CA THR A 26 10.36 6.16 27.91
C THR A 26 9.76 5.43 26.73
N ALA A 27 8.82 4.51 27.01
CA ALA A 27 8.06 3.82 25.98
C ALA A 27 7.37 4.90 25.15
N HIS A 28 7.81 5.10 23.91
CA HIS A 28 7.14 6.00 22.99
C HIS A 28 5.74 5.45 22.79
N GLU A 29 4.74 6.25 23.14
CA GLU A 29 3.35 5.85 22.95
C GLU A 29 3.11 5.48 21.49
N PRO A 30 2.43 4.33 21.22
CA PRO A 30 2.18 3.87 19.86
C PRO A 30 1.38 4.91 19.08
N LEU A 31 1.81 5.20 17.86
CA LEU A 31 1.17 6.17 16.98
C LEU A 31 -0.20 5.71 16.48
N VAL A 32 -0.36 4.40 16.32
CA VAL A 32 -1.59 3.72 15.91
C VAL A 32 -2.04 2.83 17.05
N THR A 33 -3.32 2.88 17.39
CA THR A 33 -3.95 2.16 18.51
C THR A 33 -5.25 1.52 18.07
N ASP A 34 -5.88 0.77 18.96
CA ASP A 34 -7.24 0.22 18.79
C ASP A 34 -7.37 -0.62 17.50
N ALA A 35 -6.32 -1.37 17.16
CA ALA A 35 -6.34 -2.27 16.01
C ALA A 35 -7.35 -3.40 16.24
N ARG A 36 -8.24 -3.61 15.26
CA ARG A 36 -9.22 -4.70 15.26
C ARG A 36 -9.58 -5.11 13.85
N VAL A 37 -9.81 -6.38 13.63
CA VAL A 37 -10.40 -6.86 12.37
C VAL A 37 -11.87 -6.44 12.33
N LEU A 38 -12.25 -5.68 11.30
CA LEU A 38 -13.63 -5.27 11.05
C LEU A 38 -14.43 -6.43 10.45
N THR A 39 -13.85 -7.12 9.48
CA THR A 39 -14.46 -8.27 8.82
C THR A 39 -13.41 -9.26 8.35
N HIS A 40 -13.70 -10.55 8.51
CA HIS A 40 -12.96 -11.64 7.93
C HIS A 40 -13.51 -11.95 6.54
N LEU A 41 -12.67 -12.36 5.62
CA LEU A 41 -13.02 -12.61 4.23
C LEU A 41 -12.77 -14.07 3.88
N ASP A 42 -13.43 -14.56 2.82
CA ASP A 42 -13.33 -15.96 2.40
C ASP A 42 -12.26 -16.13 1.32
N LEU A 43 -11.13 -16.71 1.72
CA LEU A 43 -10.04 -17.02 0.81
C LEU A 43 -10.44 -18.03 -0.27
N ALA A 44 -11.29 -19.00 0.07
CA ALA A 44 -11.75 -20.03 -0.87
C ALA A 44 -12.68 -19.45 -1.95
N ALA A 45 -13.46 -18.42 -1.59
CA ALA A 45 -14.27 -17.66 -2.55
C ALA A 45 -13.47 -16.61 -3.34
N GLY A 46 -12.14 -16.56 -3.19
CA GLY A 46 -11.28 -15.59 -3.86
C GLY A 46 -11.43 -14.16 -3.34
N GLN A 47 -11.99 -13.97 -2.16
CA GLN A 47 -12.09 -12.67 -1.51
C GLN A 47 -10.72 -12.26 -0.96
N THR A 48 -9.81 -11.96 -1.85
CA THR A 48 -8.45 -11.49 -1.58
C THR A 48 -8.41 -9.98 -1.83
N PRO A 49 -8.55 -9.15 -0.77
CA PRO A 49 -8.61 -7.72 -0.95
C PRO A 49 -7.29 -7.17 -1.46
N GLU A 50 -7.35 -6.31 -2.47
CA GLU A 50 -6.16 -5.74 -3.10
C GLU A 50 -6.05 -4.23 -2.83
N ASN A 51 -7.12 -3.49 -3.10
CA ASN A 51 -7.11 -2.05 -2.87
C ASN A 51 -8.44 -1.56 -2.29
N ILE A 52 -8.48 -0.31 -1.83
CA ILE A 52 -9.59 0.24 -1.06
C ILE A 52 -9.84 1.71 -1.41
N ALA A 53 -11.10 2.06 -1.61
CA ALA A 53 -11.58 3.43 -1.70
C ALA A 53 -12.64 3.68 -0.62
N LEU A 54 -12.50 4.79 0.12
CA LEU A 54 -13.39 5.09 1.25
C LEU A 54 -14.57 5.95 0.81
N ASP A 55 -15.73 5.67 1.40
CA ASP A 55 -16.92 6.52 1.27
C ASP A 55 -17.00 7.55 2.41
N LEU A 56 -17.89 8.53 2.26
CA LEU A 56 -18.05 9.62 3.22
C LEU A 56 -18.67 9.17 4.55
N ASP A 57 -19.44 8.09 4.57
CA ASP A 57 -20.08 7.51 5.77
C ASP A 57 -19.16 6.60 6.60
N GLY A 58 -17.96 6.28 6.12
CA GLY A 58 -17.02 5.38 6.79
C GLY A 58 -17.04 3.95 6.25
N SER A 59 -17.95 3.66 5.31
CA SER A 59 -17.89 2.44 4.51
C SER A 59 -16.74 2.49 3.51
N ALA A 60 -16.43 1.36 2.90
CA ALA A 60 -15.35 1.21 1.94
C ALA A 60 -15.77 0.35 0.75
N ASP A 61 -15.30 0.71 -0.42
CA ASP A 61 -15.31 -0.16 -1.58
C ASP A 61 -13.93 -0.82 -1.73
N VAL A 62 -13.91 -2.15 -1.79
CA VAL A 62 -12.69 -2.97 -1.80
C VAL A 62 -12.70 -3.83 -3.05
N THR A 63 -11.57 -3.90 -3.73
CA THR A 63 -11.39 -4.85 -4.84
C THR A 63 -10.99 -6.22 -4.30
N PHE A 64 -11.68 -7.27 -4.74
CA PHE A 64 -11.28 -8.67 -4.50
C PHE A 64 -10.62 -9.21 -5.76
N ALA A 65 -9.28 -9.27 -5.73
CA ALA A 65 -8.46 -9.48 -6.92
C ALA A 65 -8.92 -10.69 -7.75
N TYR A 66 -8.87 -11.88 -7.19
CA TYR A 66 -9.15 -13.11 -7.93
C TYR A 66 -10.64 -13.39 -8.12
N ALA A 67 -11.50 -12.88 -7.24
CA ALA A 67 -12.95 -12.94 -7.46
C ALA A 67 -13.43 -11.99 -8.57
N ARG A 68 -12.59 -11.07 -9.02
CA ARG A 68 -12.90 -10.01 -9.98
C ARG A 68 -14.08 -9.13 -9.51
N GLN A 69 -14.16 -8.89 -8.21
CA GLN A 69 -15.28 -8.19 -7.60
C GLN A 69 -14.87 -6.84 -7.05
N ILE A 70 -15.84 -5.93 -7.08
CA ILE A 70 -15.87 -4.73 -6.25
C ILE A 70 -16.88 -5.00 -5.15
N ALA A 71 -16.43 -5.00 -3.90
CA ALA A 71 -17.26 -5.25 -2.75
C ALA A 71 -17.41 -3.98 -1.90
N HIS A 72 -18.60 -3.75 -1.41
CA HIS A 72 -18.89 -2.72 -0.42
C HIS A 72 -18.83 -3.33 0.98
N VAL A 73 -18.04 -2.73 1.86
CA VAL A 73 -17.92 -3.09 3.27
C VAL A 73 -18.45 -1.94 4.10
N THR A 74 -19.52 -2.19 4.84
CA THR A 74 -20.13 -1.20 5.73
C THR A 74 -19.26 -0.94 6.96
N ASP A 75 -19.51 0.13 7.69
CA ASP A 75 -18.80 0.51 8.91
C ASP A 75 -18.95 -0.53 10.05
N ASP A 76 -20.02 -1.36 9.98
CA ASP A 76 -20.26 -2.51 10.89
C ASP A 76 -19.69 -3.84 10.36
N GLY A 77 -18.98 -3.82 9.20
CA GLY A 77 -18.25 -4.96 8.64
C GLY A 77 -19.07 -5.91 7.75
N ARG A 78 -20.30 -5.55 7.37
CA ARG A 78 -21.06 -6.35 6.40
C ARG A 78 -20.46 -6.18 5.00
N VAL A 79 -20.29 -7.29 4.30
CA VAL A 79 -19.72 -7.33 2.95
C VAL A 79 -20.82 -7.62 1.93
N ARG A 80 -20.89 -6.81 0.88
CA ARG A 80 -21.82 -7.00 -0.23
C ARG A 80 -21.12 -6.72 -1.56
N THR A 81 -21.20 -7.64 -2.51
CA THR A 81 -20.71 -7.41 -3.87
C THR A 81 -21.50 -6.30 -4.55
N ARG A 82 -20.83 -5.25 -5.03
CA ARG A 82 -21.40 -4.21 -5.87
C ARG A 82 -21.43 -4.62 -7.34
N ALA A 83 -20.31 -5.16 -7.82
CA ALA A 83 -20.15 -5.61 -9.19
C ALA A 83 -19.13 -6.73 -9.30
N THR A 84 -19.25 -7.51 -10.37
CA THR A 84 -18.24 -8.47 -10.80
C THR A 84 -17.81 -8.12 -12.22
N LEU A 85 -16.51 -7.95 -12.45
CA LEU A 85 -15.96 -7.67 -13.78
C LEU A 85 -16.16 -8.90 -14.69
N PRO A 86 -16.35 -8.70 -16.00
CA PRO A 86 -16.61 -9.78 -16.93
C PRO A 86 -15.53 -10.86 -16.85
N ALA A 87 -15.95 -12.12 -16.93
CA ALA A 87 -14.99 -13.21 -17.11
C ALA A 87 -14.35 -13.11 -18.50
N VAL A 88 -13.06 -13.39 -18.57
CA VAL A 88 -12.34 -13.48 -19.85
C VAL A 88 -11.86 -14.90 -20.08
N ALA A 89 -12.07 -15.41 -21.30
CA ALA A 89 -11.46 -16.65 -21.70
C ALA A 89 -9.94 -16.47 -21.81
N HIS A 90 -9.18 -17.48 -21.37
CA HIS A 90 -7.73 -17.51 -21.50
C HIS A 90 -7.02 -16.29 -20.90
N ALA A 91 -7.39 -15.91 -19.67
CA ALA A 91 -6.69 -14.87 -18.95
C ALA A 91 -5.18 -15.22 -18.83
N ALA A 92 -4.34 -14.29 -19.25
CA ALA A 92 -2.89 -14.51 -19.37
C ALA A 92 -2.09 -13.29 -18.87
N THR A 93 -2.48 -12.73 -17.72
CA THR A 93 -1.72 -11.63 -17.13
C THR A 93 -0.28 -12.07 -16.86
N PRO A 94 0.69 -11.20 -17.09
CA PRO A 94 2.05 -11.46 -16.63
C PRO A 94 2.05 -11.78 -15.13
N LEU A 95 2.90 -12.72 -14.72
CA LEU A 95 3.13 -13.15 -13.33
C LEU A 95 1.97 -13.90 -12.66
N LEU A 96 0.71 -13.50 -12.89
CA LEU A 96 -0.45 -14.03 -12.15
C LEU A 96 -1.21 -15.09 -12.94
N HIS A 97 -1.12 -15.08 -14.28
CA HIS A 97 -1.82 -16.00 -15.20
C HIS A 97 -3.34 -16.10 -14.96
N SER A 98 -3.91 -15.02 -14.44
CA SER A 98 -5.31 -14.92 -14.05
C SER A 98 -5.83 -13.52 -14.33
N ALA A 99 -7.14 -13.37 -14.51
CA ALA A 99 -7.76 -12.05 -14.53
C ALA A 99 -7.94 -11.55 -13.09
N VAL A 100 -7.45 -10.34 -12.82
CA VAL A 100 -7.50 -9.74 -11.48
C VAL A 100 -7.96 -8.29 -11.52
N VAL A 101 -8.79 -7.90 -10.56
CA VAL A 101 -9.13 -6.50 -10.27
C VAL A 101 -8.19 -6.00 -9.19
N THR A 102 -7.55 -4.86 -9.43
CA THR A 102 -6.49 -4.36 -8.57
C THR A 102 -6.83 -2.96 -8.02
N GLY A 103 -6.27 -1.91 -8.58
CA GLY A 103 -6.46 -0.53 -8.12
C GLY A 103 -7.92 -0.10 -8.13
N ILE A 104 -8.29 0.78 -7.19
CA ILE A 104 -9.60 1.42 -7.13
C ILE A 104 -9.47 2.88 -6.75
N ALA A 105 -10.24 3.73 -7.42
CA ALA A 105 -10.43 5.14 -7.06
C ALA A 105 -11.91 5.50 -7.10
N ARG A 106 -12.33 6.42 -6.21
CA ARG A 106 -13.71 6.89 -6.11
C ARG A 106 -13.78 8.37 -6.45
N ALA A 107 -14.70 8.74 -7.33
CA ALA A 107 -15.07 10.11 -7.61
C ALA A 107 -16.09 10.65 -6.59
N HIS A 108 -16.25 11.96 -6.57
CA HIS A 108 -17.13 12.66 -5.62
C HIS A 108 -18.60 12.29 -5.80
N ASP A 109 -19.02 11.99 -7.05
CA ASP A 109 -20.37 11.56 -7.41
C ASP A 109 -20.67 10.08 -7.08
N GLY A 110 -19.69 9.37 -6.52
CA GLY A 110 -19.79 7.96 -6.17
C GLY A 110 -19.37 6.99 -7.27
N THR A 111 -19.00 7.48 -8.45
CA THR A 111 -18.42 6.65 -9.51
C THR A 111 -17.11 6.01 -9.05
N LEU A 112 -17.00 4.72 -9.30
CA LEU A 112 -15.77 3.96 -9.04
C LEU A 112 -15.02 3.71 -10.35
N TYR A 113 -13.71 3.81 -10.27
CA TYR A 113 -12.77 3.42 -11.32
C TYR A 113 -11.92 2.29 -10.78
N VAL A 114 -11.70 1.25 -11.58
CA VAL A 114 -10.87 0.11 -11.18
C VAL A 114 -9.93 -0.29 -12.31
N ASP A 115 -8.78 -0.80 -11.93
CA ASP A 115 -7.87 -1.47 -12.84
C ASP A 115 -8.27 -2.93 -12.98
N TYR A 116 -8.37 -3.40 -14.23
CA TYR A 116 -8.62 -4.80 -14.54
C TYR A 116 -7.50 -5.33 -15.43
N ALA A 117 -6.70 -6.24 -14.90
CA ALA A 117 -5.64 -6.93 -15.61
C ALA A 117 -6.11 -8.30 -16.04
N THR A 118 -6.05 -8.60 -17.32
CA THR A 118 -6.57 -9.86 -17.89
C THR A 118 -5.58 -10.57 -18.81
N GLY A 119 -4.56 -9.86 -19.31
CA GLY A 119 -3.69 -10.37 -20.37
C GLY A 119 -4.37 -10.38 -21.75
N THR A 120 -5.51 -9.71 -21.91
CA THR A 120 -6.29 -9.61 -23.14
C THR A 120 -6.68 -8.17 -23.44
N SER A 121 -7.48 -7.91 -24.47
CA SER A 121 -8.03 -6.59 -24.79
C SER A 121 -8.93 -6.00 -23.68
N ALA A 122 -9.38 -6.82 -22.74
CA ALA A 122 -10.12 -6.34 -21.57
C ALA A 122 -9.22 -5.74 -20.47
N THR A 123 -7.88 -5.83 -20.62
CA THR A 123 -6.96 -5.14 -19.72
C THR A 123 -7.11 -3.64 -19.86
N GLY A 124 -7.35 -2.94 -18.74
CA GLY A 124 -7.55 -1.49 -18.75
C GLY A 124 -8.22 -0.93 -17.53
N VAL A 125 -8.67 0.32 -17.66
CA VAL A 125 -9.46 1.02 -16.66
C VAL A 125 -10.94 0.80 -16.94
N TRP A 126 -11.66 0.40 -15.91
CA TRP A 126 -13.10 0.17 -15.94
C TRP A 126 -13.80 1.16 -15.00
N ARG A 127 -14.98 1.61 -15.39
CA ARG A 127 -15.84 2.51 -14.64
C ARG A 127 -17.08 1.77 -14.16
N LEU A 128 -17.50 2.05 -12.95
CA LEU A 128 -18.77 1.63 -12.36
C LEU A 128 -19.49 2.88 -11.84
N SER A 129 -20.44 3.41 -12.60
CA SER A 129 -21.33 4.48 -12.13
C SER A 129 -22.38 3.90 -11.18
N PRO A 130 -22.93 4.71 -10.26
CA PRO A 130 -24.00 4.25 -9.37
C PRO A 130 -25.20 3.71 -10.14
N GLY A 131 -25.53 2.42 -9.95
CA GLY A 131 -26.67 1.76 -10.63
C GLY A 131 -26.35 1.10 -11.98
N ASP A 132 -25.16 1.32 -12.52
CA ASP A 132 -24.76 0.80 -13.83
C ASP A 132 -23.95 -0.50 -13.73
N ALA A 133 -23.80 -1.19 -14.87
CA ALA A 133 -22.83 -2.27 -15.02
C ALA A 133 -21.42 -1.71 -15.26
N PRO A 134 -20.35 -2.45 -14.90
CA PRO A 134 -18.98 -2.04 -15.22
C PRO A 134 -18.74 -1.92 -16.73
N GLU A 135 -18.10 -0.84 -17.15
CA GLU A 135 -17.69 -0.60 -18.54
C GLU A 135 -16.21 -0.29 -18.66
N GLN A 136 -15.55 -0.77 -19.70
CA GLN A 136 -14.16 -0.43 -20.00
C GLN A 136 -14.10 0.96 -20.64
N ILE A 137 -13.48 1.92 -19.96
CA ILE A 137 -13.34 3.29 -20.46
C ILE A 137 -12.01 3.55 -21.15
N ALA A 138 -10.99 2.74 -20.88
CA ALA A 138 -9.69 2.82 -21.55
C ALA A 138 -9.01 1.45 -21.57
N ALA A 139 -8.48 1.07 -22.74
CA ALA A 139 -7.62 -0.09 -22.85
C ALA A 139 -6.18 0.24 -22.41
N LEU A 140 -5.53 -0.71 -21.77
CA LEU A 140 -4.11 -0.72 -21.43
C LEU A 140 -3.42 -1.92 -22.10
N PRO A 141 -2.08 -1.91 -22.25
CA PRO A 141 -1.38 -3.04 -22.85
C PRO A 141 -1.66 -4.36 -22.13
N ALA A 142 -2.01 -5.38 -22.90
CA ALA A 142 -2.32 -6.71 -22.37
C ALA A 142 -1.13 -7.41 -21.69
N ASP A 143 0.10 -7.07 -22.10
CA ASP A 143 1.36 -7.52 -21.51
C ASP A 143 1.81 -6.70 -20.30
N GLY A 144 0.96 -5.79 -19.81
CA GLY A 144 1.12 -5.04 -18.57
C GLY A 144 0.40 -5.69 -17.39
N LEU A 145 0.65 -5.14 -16.21
CA LEU A 145 -0.08 -5.43 -14.99
C LEU A 145 -0.48 -4.10 -14.33
N PRO A 146 -1.59 -3.47 -14.80
CA PRO A 146 -2.15 -2.32 -14.08
C PRO A 146 -2.48 -2.73 -12.65
N ASN A 147 -2.04 -1.94 -11.68
CA ASN A 147 -2.08 -2.31 -10.27
C ASN A 147 -2.68 -1.20 -9.41
N GLY A 148 -1.99 -0.09 -9.21
CA GLY A 148 -2.52 1.02 -8.42
C GLY A 148 -3.20 2.07 -9.28
N LEU A 149 -4.32 2.63 -8.80
CA LEU A 149 -5.12 3.63 -9.48
C LEU A 149 -5.34 4.87 -8.60
N ALA A 150 -5.16 6.04 -9.16
CA ALA A 150 -5.47 7.30 -8.49
C ALA A 150 -6.20 8.27 -9.43
N LEU A 151 -7.20 8.95 -8.90
CA LEU A 151 -7.98 9.98 -9.61
C LEU A 151 -7.49 11.38 -9.21
N ASP A 152 -7.17 12.20 -10.20
CA ASP A 152 -7.08 13.65 -10.08
C ASP A 152 -8.32 14.28 -10.71
N GLU A 153 -9.36 14.42 -9.91
CA GLU A 153 -10.65 14.96 -10.35
C GLU A 153 -10.55 16.41 -10.85
N ARG A 154 -9.64 17.21 -10.25
CA ARG A 154 -9.43 18.60 -10.66
C ARG A 154 -8.91 18.70 -12.09
N ARG A 155 -8.11 17.71 -12.51
CA ARG A 155 -7.55 17.64 -13.87
C ARG A 155 -8.36 16.73 -14.79
N GLY A 156 -9.36 16.02 -14.26
CA GLY A 156 -10.16 15.04 -15.02
C GLY A 156 -9.31 13.88 -15.56
N VAL A 157 -8.35 13.39 -14.76
CA VAL A 157 -7.45 12.32 -15.18
C VAL A 157 -7.27 11.24 -14.11
N LEU A 158 -7.05 10.02 -14.58
CA LEU A 158 -6.64 8.86 -13.79
C LEU A 158 -5.16 8.57 -14.07
N TYR A 159 -4.44 8.21 -13.02
CA TYR A 159 -3.08 7.70 -13.09
C TYR A 159 -3.07 6.23 -12.70
N VAL A 160 -2.50 5.38 -13.56
CA VAL A 160 -2.42 3.93 -13.36
C VAL A 160 -0.96 3.52 -13.29
N ALA A 161 -0.57 2.86 -12.21
CA ALA A 161 0.74 2.26 -12.08
C ALA A 161 0.74 0.86 -12.71
N ASP A 162 1.64 0.61 -13.66
CA ASP A 162 1.82 -0.67 -14.31
C ASP A 162 3.08 -1.34 -13.79
N SER A 163 2.88 -2.39 -13.01
CA SER A 163 3.96 -3.04 -12.27
C SER A 163 4.99 -3.73 -13.16
N VAL A 164 4.56 -4.32 -14.27
CA VAL A 164 5.43 -5.07 -15.19
C VAL A 164 6.14 -4.12 -16.15
N ARG A 165 5.43 -3.13 -16.68
CA ARG A 165 5.98 -2.20 -17.66
C ARG A 165 6.76 -1.05 -17.03
N GLY A 166 6.72 -0.89 -15.69
CA GLY A 166 7.39 0.21 -14.98
C GLY A 166 6.95 1.57 -15.52
N THR A 167 5.65 1.72 -15.72
CA THR A 167 5.04 2.88 -16.37
C THR A 167 3.90 3.40 -15.50
N VAL A 168 3.78 4.71 -15.40
CA VAL A 168 2.53 5.34 -14.93
C VAL A 168 1.79 5.82 -16.17
N TRP A 169 0.61 5.25 -16.40
CA TRP A 169 -0.29 5.66 -17.47
C TRP A 169 -1.15 6.83 -17.03
N ARG A 170 -1.49 7.73 -17.96
CA ARG A 170 -2.48 8.78 -17.80
C ARG A 170 -3.67 8.46 -18.68
N VAL A 171 -4.85 8.42 -18.06
CA VAL A 171 -6.12 8.11 -18.74
C VAL A 171 -7.09 9.27 -18.48
N PRO A 172 -7.78 9.81 -19.50
CA PRO A 172 -8.85 10.78 -19.26
C PRO A 172 -9.95 10.16 -18.37
N GLN A 173 -10.45 10.90 -17.39
CA GLN A 173 -11.53 10.42 -16.51
C GLN A 173 -12.80 10.05 -17.29
N ALA A 174 -13.09 10.78 -18.38
CA ALA A 174 -14.20 10.47 -19.27
C ALA A 174 -14.02 9.20 -20.12
N GLY A 175 -12.81 8.65 -20.13
CA GLY A 175 -12.40 7.54 -20.99
C GLY A 175 -11.63 8.00 -22.22
N GLY A 176 -11.11 7.02 -22.98
CA GLY A 176 -10.36 7.27 -24.21
C GLY A 176 -8.95 6.69 -24.19
N THR A 177 -8.03 7.28 -24.92
CA THR A 177 -6.69 6.75 -25.12
C THR A 177 -5.79 6.97 -23.89
N ALA A 178 -5.27 5.88 -23.34
CA ALA A 178 -4.23 5.92 -22.33
C ALA A 178 -2.88 6.38 -22.93
N THR A 179 -2.16 7.22 -22.22
CA THR A 179 -0.82 7.68 -22.62
C THR A 179 0.21 7.35 -21.55
N ALA A 180 1.41 6.94 -21.95
CA ALA A 180 2.52 6.74 -21.02
C ALA A 180 2.95 8.10 -20.47
N TRP A 181 2.58 8.41 -19.22
CA TRP A 181 2.84 9.71 -18.60
C TRP A 181 4.22 9.77 -17.95
N ALA A 182 4.64 8.71 -17.25
CA ALA A 182 5.98 8.58 -16.70
C ALA A 182 6.49 7.15 -16.87
N LYS A 183 7.76 7.02 -17.23
CA LYS A 183 8.45 5.74 -17.42
C LYS A 183 9.93 5.89 -17.06
N GLY A 184 10.57 4.85 -16.59
CA GLY A 184 12.00 4.87 -16.31
C GLY A 184 12.44 3.84 -15.29
N ALA A 185 13.76 3.74 -15.10
CA ALA A 185 14.37 2.72 -14.26
C ALA A 185 13.85 2.72 -12.81
N ALA A 186 13.54 3.89 -12.25
CA ALA A 186 13.00 3.99 -10.88
C ALA A 186 11.59 3.36 -10.74
N LEU A 187 10.80 3.33 -11.82
CA LEU A 187 9.46 2.76 -11.88
C LEU A 187 9.49 1.29 -12.30
N ALA A 188 10.51 0.87 -13.04
CA ALA A 188 10.63 -0.49 -13.55
C ALA A 188 10.90 -1.50 -12.43
N PRO A 189 10.44 -2.76 -12.60
CA PRO A 189 10.84 -3.85 -11.72
C PRO A 189 12.35 -4.10 -11.80
N LEU A 190 12.90 -4.83 -10.83
CA LEU A 190 14.26 -5.33 -10.93
C LEU A 190 14.33 -6.46 -11.96
N GLN A 191 15.49 -6.59 -12.62
CA GLN A 191 15.70 -7.63 -13.64
C GLN A 191 16.33 -8.90 -13.09
N SER A 192 16.74 -8.90 -11.82
CA SER A 192 17.44 -10.02 -11.16
C SER A 192 16.88 -10.24 -9.76
N ALA A 193 17.08 -11.45 -9.23
CA ALA A 193 16.67 -11.76 -7.86
C ALA A 193 17.18 -10.71 -6.85
N PRO A 194 16.39 -10.37 -5.84
CA PRO A 194 15.16 -11.01 -5.40
C PRO A 194 13.88 -10.47 -6.09
N ALA A 195 13.99 -10.01 -7.35
CA ALA A 195 12.88 -9.44 -8.11
C ALA A 195 11.66 -10.39 -8.21
N ARG A 196 10.48 -9.79 -8.10
CA ARG A 196 9.21 -10.47 -8.33
C ARG A 196 8.54 -10.04 -9.64
N GLY A 197 9.15 -9.13 -10.37
CA GLY A 197 8.60 -8.51 -11.57
C GLY A 197 7.60 -7.39 -11.26
N LEU A 198 7.54 -6.90 -10.02
CA LEU A 198 6.61 -5.86 -9.56
C LEU A 198 7.36 -4.53 -9.35
N GLY A 199 7.33 -3.67 -10.34
CA GLY A 199 7.85 -2.32 -10.29
C GLY A 199 6.85 -1.35 -9.65
N ALA A 200 6.42 -0.32 -10.42
CA ALA A 200 5.41 0.64 -10.00
C ALA A 200 4.12 -0.07 -9.56
N ASN A 201 3.67 0.17 -8.33
CA ASN A 201 2.54 -0.52 -7.73
C ASN A 201 1.50 0.49 -7.22
N GLY A 202 1.44 0.80 -5.93
CA GLY A 202 0.51 1.78 -5.40
C GLY A 202 0.73 3.17 -5.98
N VAL A 203 -0.34 3.93 -6.22
CA VAL A 203 -0.27 5.29 -6.73
C VAL A 203 -1.27 6.20 -5.99
N LYS A 204 -0.86 7.41 -5.66
CA LYS A 204 -1.71 8.43 -5.04
C LYS A 204 -1.42 9.80 -5.64
N VAL A 205 -2.47 10.60 -5.83
CA VAL A 205 -2.34 12.02 -6.17
C VAL A 205 -2.34 12.85 -4.91
N ARG A 206 -1.35 13.73 -4.78
CA ARG A 206 -1.31 14.66 -3.66
C ARG A 206 -0.79 16.02 -4.10
N ARG A 207 -1.64 17.04 -3.98
CA ARG A 207 -1.36 18.38 -4.52
C ARG A 207 -0.98 18.27 -6.01
N ASP A 208 0.13 18.85 -6.41
CA ASP A 208 0.64 18.79 -7.78
C ASP A 208 1.73 17.72 -7.95
N SER A 209 1.45 16.52 -7.44
CA SER A 209 2.38 15.40 -7.56
C SER A 209 1.65 14.06 -7.54
N VAL A 210 2.13 13.15 -8.35
CA VAL A 210 1.79 11.72 -8.29
C VAL A 210 2.88 11.03 -7.46
N TRP A 211 2.45 10.24 -6.49
CA TRP A 211 3.32 9.43 -5.65
C TRP A 211 3.13 7.97 -6.03
N VAL A 212 4.23 7.22 -6.09
CA VAL A 212 4.23 5.84 -6.58
C VAL A 212 5.11 4.99 -5.67
N SER A 213 4.64 3.81 -5.26
CA SER A 213 5.49 2.78 -4.67
C SER A 213 6.17 1.95 -5.77
N ASN A 214 7.34 1.40 -5.49
CA ASN A 214 7.95 0.36 -6.30
C ASN A 214 8.26 -0.84 -5.40
N THR A 215 7.58 -1.94 -5.64
CA THR A 215 7.61 -3.13 -4.78
C THR A 215 8.97 -3.79 -4.77
N ASP A 216 9.54 -4.07 -5.93
CA ASP A 216 10.84 -4.75 -6.07
C ASP A 216 11.99 -3.91 -5.51
N ARG A 217 11.95 -2.59 -5.75
CA ARG A 217 12.99 -1.67 -5.28
C ARG A 217 12.80 -1.24 -3.83
N GLY A 218 11.64 -1.50 -3.26
CA GLY A 218 11.30 -1.08 -1.91
C GLY A 218 11.39 0.45 -1.75
N THR A 219 10.87 1.21 -2.72
CA THR A 219 10.99 2.67 -2.74
C THR A 219 9.63 3.36 -2.83
N LEU A 220 9.56 4.55 -2.23
CA LEU A 220 8.49 5.51 -2.41
C LEU A 220 9.00 6.65 -3.29
N LEU A 221 8.30 6.90 -4.38
CA LEU A 221 8.65 7.86 -5.43
C LEU A 221 7.67 9.02 -5.44
N ARG A 222 8.12 10.20 -5.88
CA ARG A 222 7.31 11.37 -6.15
C ARG A 222 7.60 11.88 -7.55
N ILE A 223 6.55 12.21 -8.31
CA ILE A 223 6.64 12.75 -9.68
C ILE A 223 5.82 14.03 -9.71
N PRO A 224 6.44 15.23 -9.81
CA PRO A 224 5.71 16.47 -9.96
C PRO A 224 4.85 16.46 -11.22
N VAL A 225 3.64 16.98 -11.15
CA VAL A 225 2.81 17.29 -12.33
C VAL A 225 3.11 18.73 -12.74
N ARG A 226 3.65 18.93 -13.94
CA ARG A 226 3.95 20.25 -14.47
C ARG A 226 2.68 21.03 -14.80
N PRO A 227 2.75 22.35 -14.99
CA PRO A 227 1.59 23.16 -15.34
C PRO A 227 0.90 22.70 -16.64
N ASP A 228 1.65 22.17 -17.60
CA ASP A 228 1.15 21.58 -18.84
C ASP A 228 0.58 20.15 -18.68
N GLY A 229 0.59 19.62 -17.47
CA GLY A 229 0.17 18.25 -17.14
C GLY A 229 1.22 17.18 -17.41
N ALA A 230 2.38 17.49 -17.93
CA ALA A 230 3.47 16.54 -18.16
C ALA A 230 4.12 16.10 -16.83
N ALA A 231 4.78 14.93 -16.87
CA ALA A 231 5.55 14.44 -15.75
C ALA A 231 6.83 15.27 -15.53
N GLY A 232 7.11 15.61 -14.30
CA GLY A 232 8.41 16.09 -13.84
C GLY A 232 9.39 14.93 -13.61
N PRO A 233 10.58 15.21 -13.05
CA PRO A 233 11.54 14.17 -12.71
C PRO A 233 11.00 13.21 -11.64
N VAL A 234 11.36 11.91 -11.76
CA VAL A 234 11.04 10.92 -10.73
C VAL A 234 12.02 11.09 -9.57
N GLU A 235 11.52 11.41 -8.40
CA GLU A 235 12.30 11.65 -7.18
C GLU A 235 12.09 10.49 -6.19
N THR A 236 13.14 9.85 -5.72
CA THR A 236 13.05 8.89 -4.60
C THR A 236 12.89 9.65 -3.29
N ARG A 237 11.83 9.34 -2.55
CA ARG A 237 11.50 9.99 -1.27
C ARG A 237 11.85 9.14 -0.06
N ALA A 238 11.78 7.82 -0.20
CA ALA A 238 12.20 6.85 0.80
C ALA A 238 12.63 5.54 0.14
N GLY A 239 13.46 4.78 0.84
CA GLY A 239 13.91 3.44 0.46
C GLY A 239 13.86 2.49 1.66
N GLY A 240 14.34 1.25 1.47
CA GLY A 240 14.30 0.23 2.52
C GLY A 240 12.89 -0.31 2.84
N LEU A 241 11.94 -0.10 1.94
CA LEU A 241 10.53 -0.49 2.07
C LEU A 241 10.25 -1.81 1.33
N ALA A 242 11.08 -2.83 1.56
CA ALA A 242 10.98 -4.11 0.84
C ALA A 242 9.55 -4.67 0.86
N GLY A 243 9.01 -4.96 -0.33
CA GLY A 243 7.65 -5.45 -0.49
C GLY A 243 6.55 -4.42 -0.27
N ILE A 244 6.88 -3.12 -0.39
CA ILE A 244 5.85 -2.07 -0.36
C ILE A 244 4.84 -2.33 -1.47
N ASP A 245 3.57 -2.29 -1.08
CA ASP A 245 2.44 -2.46 -1.97
C ASP A 245 1.78 -1.09 -2.20
N ASP A 246 0.80 -0.71 -1.43
CA ASP A 246 0.19 0.61 -1.53
C ASP A 246 0.38 1.41 -0.22
N PHE A 247 -0.07 2.67 -0.22
CA PHE A 247 0.17 3.60 0.89
C PHE A 247 -0.91 4.68 0.96
N ALA A 248 -0.99 5.37 2.11
CA ALA A 248 -1.87 6.53 2.30
C ALA A 248 -1.17 7.66 3.06
N PHE A 249 -1.67 8.87 2.88
CA PHE A 249 -1.23 10.04 3.64
C PHE A 249 -2.11 10.21 4.89
N PRO A 250 -1.54 10.07 6.11
CA PRO A 250 -2.31 10.17 7.36
C PRO A 250 -2.60 11.61 7.82
N GLY A 251 -2.35 12.59 6.98
CA GLY A 251 -2.54 14.01 7.27
C GLY A 251 -2.06 14.92 6.16
N HIS A 252 -1.87 16.21 6.45
CA HIS A 252 -1.49 17.21 5.45
C HIS A 252 0.02 17.22 5.12
N GLY A 253 0.86 16.55 5.91
CA GLY A 253 2.31 16.44 5.72
C GLY A 253 2.74 15.55 4.55
N ARG A 254 4.03 15.18 4.53
CA ARG A 254 4.63 14.27 3.53
C ARG A 254 4.84 12.84 4.05
N SER A 255 4.49 12.59 5.32
CA SER A 255 4.56 11.25 5.88
C SER A 255 3.47 10.37 5.27
N VAL A 256 3.76 9.07 5.12
CA VAL A 256 2.80 8.08 4.62
C VAL A 256 2.73 6.88 5.54
N LEU A 257 1.58 6.24 5.61
CA LEU A 257 1.44 4.86 6.07
C LEU A 257 1.56 3.95 4.86
N ALA A 258 2.45 2.98 4.90
CA ALA A 258 2.71 2.07 3.78
C ALA A 258 2.48 0.62 4.20
N ALA A 259 1.75 -0.12 3.37
CA ALA A 259 1.59 -1.55 3.49
C ALA A 259 2.83 -2.25 2.93
N LEU A 260 3.52 -3.03 3.76
CA LEU A 260 4.62 -3.89 3.33
C LEU A 260 4.09 -5.33 3.28
N ASN A 261 3.57 -5.73 2.12
CA ASN A 261 2.86 -6.98 1.91
C ASN A 261 3.66 -8.19 2.38
N THR A 262 4.86 -8.37 1.81
CA THR A 262 5.71 -9.53 2.14
C THR A 262 6.31 -9.47 3.54
N GLY A 263 6.45 -8.28 4.09
CA GLY A 263 6.90 -8.06 5.47
C GLY A 263 5.78 -8.20 6.50
N ASN A 264 4.54 -8.40 6.06
CA ASN A 264 3.33 -8.49 6.87
C ASN A 264 3.23 -7.41 7.96
N ARG A 265 3.41 -6.15 7.56
CA ARG A 265 3.39 -4.99 8.46
C ARG A 265 2.94 -3.73 7.76
N VAL A 266 2.45 -2.78 8.54
CA VAL A 266 2.27 -1.39 8.11
C VAL A 266 3.32 -0.55 8.80
N VAL A 267 3.95 0.34 8.03
CA VAL A 267 4.97 1.26 8.52
C VAL A 267 4.57 2.71 8.31
N LEU A 268 4.98 3.57 9.23
CA LEU A 268 5.01 5.02 8.99
C LEU A 268 6.37 5.38 8.37
N VAL A 269 6.33 6.00 7.21
CA VAL A 269 7.48 6.64 6.56
C VAL A 269 7.34 8.15 6.78
N ARG A 270 8.25 8.76 7.52
CA ARG A 270 8.26 10.20 7.78
C ARG A 270 8.84 10.98 6.61
N ALA A 271 8.62 12.29 6.61
CA ALA A 271 9.09 13.19 5.55
C ALA A 271 10.63 13.22 5.40
N ASP A 272 11.35 12.88 6.47
CA ASP A 272 12.82 12.75 6.51
C ASP A 272 13.32 11.36 6.05
N GLY A 273 12.40 10.45 5.70
CA GLY A 273 12.73 9.08 5.29
C GLY A 273 12.78 8.07 6.44
N THR A 274 12.63 8.49 7.70
CA THR A 274 12.60 7.58 8.85
C THR A 274 11.41 6.63 8.75
N VAL A 275 11.64 5.33 8.97
CA VAL A 275 10.63 4.27 8.89
C VAL A 275 10.39 3.68 10.28
N THR A 276 9.13 3.60 10.69
CA THR A 276 8.71 3.00 11.98
C THR A 276 7.56 2.05 11.75
N THR A 277 7.66 0.80 12.23
CA THR A 277 6.55 -0.16 12.19
C THR A 277 5.44 0.29 13.13
N VAL A 278 4.18 0.28 12.65
CA VAL A 278 3.01 0.74 13.40
C VAL A 278 1.94 -0.34 13.57
N LEU A 279 1.87 -1.32 12.67
CA LEU A 279 1.00 -2.50 12.77
C LEU A 279 1.77 -3.74 12.29
N THR A 280 1.44 -4.89 12.88
CA THR A 280 2.08 -6.19 12.64
C THR A 280 1.04 -7.32 12.57
N ALA A 281 1.50 -8.55 12.39
CA ALA A 281 0.64 -9.73 12.50
C ALA A 281 -0.05 -9.86 13.87
N GLN A 282 0.54 -9.33 14.95
CA GLN A 282 -0.07 -9.35 16.29
C GLN A 282 -1.32 -8.47 16.37
N ASP A 283 -1.42 -7.46 15.50
CA ASP A 283 -2.58 -6.58 15.38
C ASP A 283 -3.68 -7.15 14.46
N GLY A 284 -3.44 -8.31 13.82
CA GLY A 284 -4.39 -8.98 12.92
C GLY A 284 -4.06 -8.83 11.44
N LEU A 285 -2.87 -8.32 11.08
CA LEU A 285 -2.47 -8.25 9.67
C LEU A 285 -2.22 -9.64 9.08
N SER A 286 -2.63 -9.81 7.82
CA SER A 286 -2.41 -11.02 7.03
C SER A 286 -2.02 -10.67 5.59
N ASN A 287 -0.81 -10.19 5.38
CA ASN A 287 -0.26 -9.61 4.16
C ASN A 287 -1.07 -8.38 3.70
N PRO A 288 -0.86 -7.21 4.31
CA PRO A 288 -1.55 -5.99 3.92
C PRO A 288 -1.18 -5.58 2.50
N THR A 289 -2.19 -5.23 1.70
CA THR A 289 -2.04 -4.82 0.30
C THR A 289 -2.16 -3.32 0.14
N SER A 290 -3.03 -2.69 0.92
CA SER A 290 -3.23 -1.25 0.84
C SER A 290 -3.44 -0.63 2.22
N VAL A 291 -3.44 0.68 2.26
CA VAL A 291 -3.83 1.50 3.43
C VAL A 291 -4.70 2.64 2.95
N ALA A 292 -5.78 2.91 3.65
CA ALA A 292 -6.56 4.12 3.49
C ALA A 292 -6.76 4.81 4.84
N VAL A 293 -6.90 6.13 4.82
CA VAL A 293 -7.08 6.93 6.05
C VAL A 293 -8.23 7.90 5.88
N ARG A 294 -9.14 7.90 6.85
CA ARG A 294 -10.21 8.90 6.95
C ARG A 294 -10.26 9.48 8.35
N GLY A 295 -10.02 10.78 8.47
CA GLY A 295 -9.87 11.40 9.77
C GLY A 295 -8.75 10.72 10.55
N ARG A 296 -9.12 10.05 11.65
CA ARG A 296 -8.18 9.29 12.48
C ARG A 296 -8.28 7.77 12.30
N THR A 297 -9.21 7.29 11.47
CA THR A 297 -9.38 5.86 11.22
C THR A 297 -8.45 5.43 10.08
N VAL A 298 -7.71 4.36 10.32
CA VAL A 298 -6.85 3.67 9.36
C VAL A 298 -7.55 2.38 8.96
N TYR A 299 -7.65 2.13 7.67
CA TYR A 299 -8.21 0.91 7.07
C TYR A 299 -7.08 0.16 6.38
N VAL A 300 -6.96 -1.14 6.65
CA VAL A 300 -5.89 -1.97 6.08
C VAL A 300 -6.49 -3.26 5.55
N PRO A 301 -6.70 -3.39 4.23
CA PRO A 301 -7.02 -4.67 3.61
C PRO A 301 -5.79 -5.59 3.62
N SER A 302 -6.00 -6.87 3.89
CA SER A 302 -4.99 -7.92 3.96
C SER A 302 -5.40 -9.12 3.12
N ALA A 303 -4.61 -9.48 2.08
CA ALA A 303 -4.97 -10.48 1.07
C ALA A 303 -4.60 -11.93 1.43
N ALA A 304 -3.91 -12.15 2.53
CA ALA A 304 -3.39 -13.47 2.93
C ALA A 304 -2.50 -14.13 1.85
N SER A 305 -1.78 -13.34 1.06
CA SER A 305 -1.06 -13.81 -0.14
C SER A 305 -0.01 -14.87 0.16
N THR A 306 0.69 -14.77 1.28
CA THR A 306 1.69 -15.75 1.74
C THR A 306 1.29 -16.46 3.03
N THR A 307 0.52 -15.80 3.91
CA THR A 307 -0.01 -16.42 5.14
C THR A 307 -1.04 -17.50 4.86
N ARG A 308 -1.72 -17.41 3.72
CA ARG A 308 -2.77 -18.36 3.25
C ARG A 308 -3.90 -18.56 4.25
N ARG A 309 -4.12 -17.58 5.11
CA ARG A 309 -5.18 -17.60 6.12
C ARG A 309 -5.64 -16.20 6.46
N ASP A 310 -6.93 -16.07 6.74
CA ASP A 310 -7.55 -14.87 7.28
C ASP A 310 -7.33 -13.62 6.43
N PRO A 311 -7.71 -13.60 5.14
CA PRO A 311 -7.85 -12.33 4.44
C PRO A 311 -8.88 -11.49 5.18
N ASN A 312 -8.61 -10.19 5.37
CA ASN A 312 -9.45 -9.37 6.22
C ASN A 312 -9.39 -7.87 5.88
N LEU A 313 -10.30 -7.10 6.45
CA LEU A 313 -10.20 -5.66 6.55
C LEU A 313 -10.00 -5.29 8.03
N LEU A 314 -8.83 -4.74 8.36
CA LEU A 314 -8.48 -4.28 9.69
C LEU A 314 -8.74 -2.78 9.81
N LEU A 315 -9.27 -2.36 10.96
CA LEU A 315 -9.33 -0.96 11.38
C LEU A 315 -8.34 -0.69 12.50
N ALA A 316 -7.77 0.51 12.48
CA ALA A 316 -6.97 1.02 13.60
C ALA A 316 -7.20 2.53 13.73
N ARG A 317 -6.65 3.15 14.77
CA ARG A 317 -6.85 4.57 15.06
C ARG A 317 -5.53 5.32 15.19
N LEU A 318 -5.37 6.40 14.47
CA LEU A 318 -4.29 7.36 14.69
C LEU A 318 -4.53 8.13 15.99
N ARG A 319 -3.54 8.23 16.86
CA ARG A 319 -3.62 9.10 18.05
C ARG A 319 -3.78 10.57 17.68
N HIS A 320 -3.06 11.00 16.65
CA HIS A 320 -3.15 12.37 16.09
C HIS A 320 -2.86 12.34 14.59
N LEU A 321 -3.32 13.33 13.86
CA LEU A 321 -2.97 13.48 12.45
C LEU A 321 -1.49 13.85 12.34
N ILE A 322 -0.76 13.19 11.44
CA ILE A 322 0.68 13.34 11.29
C ILE A 322 0.97 14.46 10.30
N GLY A 323 1.69 15.47 10.77
CA GLY A 323 2.13 16.61 9.98
C GLY A 323 1.07 17.69 9.85
N ARG A 324 1.10 18.62 10.78
CA ARG A 324 0.62 19.98 10.58
C ARG A 324 1.63 20.77 9.75
#